data_4dc904101049fd743babd03466a36d0d
#
_entry.id   4dc904101049fd743babd03466a36d0d
#
_cell.length_a   1.000
_cell.length_b   1.000
_cell.length_c   1.000
_cell.angle_alpha   90.00
_cell.angle_beta   90.00
_cell.angle_gamma   90.00
#
_symmetry.space_group_name_H-M   'P 1'
#
loop_
_entity.id
_entity.type
_entity.pdbx_description
1 polymer ?
#
loop_
_entity_poly.entity_id
_entity_poly.type
_entity_poly.pdbx_seq_one_letter_code
_entity_poly.pdbx_strand_id
1 'polypeptide(L)'
;MRRMRRRRRRWRKGRVAALLLIAVVIAAGVGFLIRSSGTKYDSVNEEMGEYVVQANEGILAKDTGEKMKKSLYVPRKIDKSKKLIAFTFDDGPMKGRTERVLKALEKEDFRATFFMLGQNAKLYPDVVEQVYKSGNEVAGHSWDHPLLTKMSSEQIKNQQDKMNDALVKACGSKAAIFRPPYGGYNDNVKKIIDTPLILWNIDTLDWKTRSAPATEKAILDKAQDGDIILMHDIHEPTVQAVEHVLPILKERGYEVCTVSELLEAKGVQVKKGDVVISAHQIR
;
A
#
# COMPACT_ATOMS: atom_id res chain seq x y z
N MET A 1 5.66 -21.14 -47.24
CA MET A 1 5.26 -20.56 -45.94
C MET A 1 5.43 -21.47 -44.71
N ARG A 2 5.33 -22.81 -44.77
CA ARG A 2 5.50 -23.71 -43.57
C ARG A 2 6.92 -23.74 -42.99
N ARG A 3 8.00 -23.55 -43.77
CA ARG A 3 9.41 -23.59 -43.27
C ARG A 3 9.78 -22.37 -42.38
N MET A 4 9.23 -21.17 -42.64
CA MET A 4 9.55 -19.98 -41.85
C MET A 4 8.89 -20.00 -40.46
N ARG A 5 7.67 -20.56 -40.31
CA ARG A 5 7.00 -20.68 -38.99
C ARG A 5 7.71 -21.63 -38.02
N ARG A 6 8.35 -22.73 -38.54
CA ARG A 6 9.15 -23.66 -37.73
C ARG A 6 10.46 -23.03 -37.22
N ARG A 7 11.13 -22.17 -38.03
CA ARG A 7 12.35 -21.45 -37.58
C ARG A 7 12.08 -20.43 -36.47
N ARG A 8 11.00 -19.65 -36.55
CA ARG A 8 10.62 -18.68 -35.50
C ARG A 8 10.26 -19.37 -34.16
N ARG A 9 9.63 -20.54 -34.17
CA ARG A 9 9.26 -21.29 -32.96
C ARG A 9 10.49 -21.92 -32.28
N ARG A 10 11.51 -22.32 -33.04
CA ARG A 10 12.78 -22.85 -32.51
C ARG A 10 13.64 -21.74 -31.88
N TRP A 11 13.63 -20.54 -32.44
CA TRP A 11 14.34 -19.37 -31.91
C TRP A 11 13.74 -18.86 -30.58
N ARG A 12 12.42 -18.89 -30.44
CA ARG A 12 11.76 -18.54 -29.18
C ARG A 12 12.06 -19.52 -28.04
N LYS A 13 12.09 -20.83 -28.34
CA LYS A 13 12.43 -21.86 -27.32
C LYS A 13 13.90 -21.77 -26.89
N GLY A 14 14.83 -21.47 -27.78
CA GLY A 14 16.24 -21.28 -27.45
C GLY A 14 16.49 -20.06 -26.55
N ARG A 15 15.79 -18.95 -26.77
CA ARG A 15 15.89 -17.74 -25.92
C ARG A 15 15.34 -17.94 -24.51
N VAL A 16 14.24 -18.67 -24.39
CA VAL A 16 13.65 -19.00 -23.05
C VAL A 16 14.58 -19.95 -22.28
N ALA A 17 15.17 -20.94 -22.97
CA ALA A 17 16.14 -21.86 -22.36
C ALA A 17 17.43 -21.14 -21.92
N ALA A 18 17.93 -20.17 -22.71
CA ALA A 18 19.09 -19.37 -22.37
C ALA A 18 18.85 -18.44 -21.16
N LEU A 19 17.67 -17.84 -21.06
CA LEU A 19 17.29 -17.00 -19.91
C LEU A 19 17.13 -17.83 -18.63
N LEU A 20 16.60 -19.05 -18.72
CA LEU A 20 16.51 -19.96 -17.58
C LEU A 20 17.89 -20.43 -17.10
N LEU A 21 18.84 -20.67 -18.01
CA LEU A 21 20.21 -21.04 -17.67
C LEU A 21 20.95 -19.88 -16.97
N ILE A 22 20.75 -18.64 -17.41
CA ILE A 22 21.35 -17.45 -16.79
C ILE A 22 20.77 -17.25 -15.36
N ALA A 23 19.48 -17.44 -15.16
CA ALA A 23 18.86 -17.34 -13.85
C ALA A 23 19.40 -18.41 -12.87
N VAL A 24 19.62 -19.64 -13.32
CA VAL A 24 20.21 -20.72 -12.52
C VAL A 24 21.68 -20.45 -12.17
N VAL A 25 22.46 -19.89 -13.08
CA VAL A 25 23.88 -19.54 -12.84
C VAL A 25 24.00 -18.38 -11.86
N ILE A 26 23.11 -17.37 -11.92
CA ILE A 26 23.06 -16.25 -10.94
C ILE A 26 22.67 -16.77 -9.56
N ALA A 27 21.67 -17.64 -9.45
CA ALA A 27 21.27 -18.24 -8.19
C ALA A 27 22.36 -19.11 -7.56
N ALA A 28 23.09 -19.91 -8.38
CA ALA A 28 24.22 -20.70 -7.91
C ALA A 28 25.44 -19.83 -7.52
N GLY A 29 25.69 -18.73 -8.23
CA GLY A 29 26.77 -17.78 -7.93
C GLY A 29 26.54 -17.02 -6.62
N VAL A 30 25.31 -16.61 -6.35
CA VAL A 30 24.93 -15.96 -5.07
C VAL A 30 25.03 -16.95 -3.92
N GLY A 31 24.58 -18.19 -4.09
CA GLY A 31 24.71 -19.26 -3.08
C GLY A 31 26.15 -19.62 -2.75
N PHE A 32 27.09 -19.54 -3.71
CA PHE A 32 28.52 -19.77 -3.49
C PHE A 32 29.20 -18.63 -2.71
N LEU A 33 28.83 -17.36 -3.00
CA LEU A 33 29.36 -16.18 -2.30
C LEU A 33 28.91 -16.12 -0.84
N ILE A 34 27.66 -16.56 -0.55
CA ILE A 34 27.10 -16.60 0.81
C ILE A 34 27.76 -17.70 1.65
N ARG A 35 28.17 -18.81 1.04
CA ARG A 35 28.83 -19.94 1.73
C ARG A 35 30.28 -19.64 2.13
N SER A 36 30.90 -18.62 1.55
CA SER A 36 32.30 -18.24 1.84
C SER A 36 32.47 -17.21 2.97
N SER A 37 31.39 -16.53 3.39
CA SER A 37 31.39 -15.61 4.53
C SER A 37 30.69 -16.25 5.72
N GLY A 38 31.44 -16.88 6.62
CA GLY A 38 30.96 -17.66 7.78
C GLY A 38 30.27 -16.81 8.87
N THR A 39 29.12 -16.22 8.55
CA THR A 39 28.27 -15.53 9.51
C THR A 39 26.89 -16.19 9.59
N LYS A 40 26.40 -16.40 10.82
CA LYS A 40 25.08 -16.96 11.15
C LYS A 40 23.95 -16.21 10.45
N TYR A 41 23.35 -16.82 9.43
CA TYR A 41 22.21 -16.27 8.67
C TYR A 41 21.06 -17.28 8.50
N ASP A 42 20.84 -18.17 9.48
CA ASP A 42 19.84 -19.23 9.33
C ASP A 42 18.39 -18.77 9.54
N SER A 43 18.15 -17.64 10.25
CA SER A 43 16.79 -17.14 10.50
C SER A 43 16.25 -16.19 9.41
N VAL A 44 17.13 -15.57 8.64
CA VAL A 44 16.74 -14.63 7.56
C VAL A 44 16.38 -15.37 6.27
N ASN A 45 16.88 -16.59 6.08
CA ASN A 45 16.66 -17.37 4.87
C ASN A 45 15.27 -18.02 4.77
N GLU A 46 14.61 -18.35 5.89
CA GLU A 46 13.23 -18.87 5.85
C GLU A 46 12.21 -17.79 5.51
N GLU A 47 12.32 -16.60 6.11
CA GLU A 47 11.44 -15.47 5.77
C GLU A 47 11.65 -14.96 4.33
N MET A 48 12.90 -14.88 3.86
CA MET A 48 13.21 -14.51 2.47
C MET A 48 12.79 -15.60 1.48
N GLY A 49 12.81 -16.88 1.86
CA GLY A 49 12.35 -17.99 1.04
C GLY A 49 10.84 -17.93 0.78
N GLU A 50 10.02 -17.65 1.80
CA GLU A 50 8.58 -17.44 1.66
C GLU A 50 8.26 -16.19 0.82
N TYR A 51 9.01 -15.11 0.97
CA TYR A 51 8.84 -13.89 0.17
C TYR A 51 9.12 -14.12 -1.31
N VAL A 52 10.14 -14.92 -1.63
CA VAL A 52 10.51 -15.26 -3.03
C VAL A 52 9.50 -16.22 -3.65
N VAL A 53 8.95 -17.16 -2.88
CA VAL A 53 7.89 -18.07 -3.37
C VAL A 53 6.60 -17.29 -3.66
N GLN A 54 6.18 -16.40 -2.76
CA GLN A 54 4.99 -15.56 -2.97
C GLN A 54 5.17 -14.57 -4.13
N ALA A 55 6.36 -14.00 -4.30
CA ALA A 55 6.67 -13.12 -5.43
C ALA A 55 6.69 -13.89 -6.77
N ASN A 56 7.20 -15.12 -6.79
CA ASN A 56 7.19 -15.97 -7.98
C ASN A 56 5.78 -16.46 -8.35
N GLU A 57 4.92 -16.75 -7.40
CA GLU A 57 3.51 -17.07 -7.66
C GLU A 57 2.77 -15.86 -8.24
N GLY A 58 3.05 -14.65 -7.79
CA GLY A 58 2.52 -13.41 -8.36
C GLY A 58 3.00 -13.15 -9.80
N ILE A 59 4.24 -13.52 -10.14
CA ILE A 59 4.79 -13.41 -11.51
C ILE A 59 4.20 -14.48 -12.44
N LEU A 60 4.00 -15.70 -11.94
CA LEU A 60 3.38 -16.78 -12.71
C LEU A 60 1.88 -16.52 -12.96
N ALA A 61 1.16 -15.93 -12.01
CA ALA A 61 -0.23 -15.50 -12.18
C ALA A 61 -0.40 -14.40 -13.26
N LYS A 62 0.61 -13.52 -13.45
CA LYS A 62 0.63 -12.55 -14.56
C LYS A 62 0.67 -13.21 -15.94
N ASP A 63 1.31 -14.37 -16.05
CA ASP A 63 1.49 -15.07 -17.33
C ASP A 63 0.26 -15.95 -17.70
N THR A 64 -0.58 -16.29 -16.73
CA THR A 64 -1.79 -17.12 -16.91
C THR A 64 -3.07 -16.32 -17.20
N GLY A 65 -3.01 -14.98 -17.17
CA GLY A 65 -4.18 -14.12 -17.41
C GLY A 65 -5.23 -14.15 -16.29
N GLU A 66 -4.94 -14.79 -15.16
CA GLU A 66 -5.80 -14.73 -13.97
C GLU A 66 -5.70 -13.36 -13.31
N LYS A 67 -6.83 -12.67 -13.20
CA LYS A 67 -6.94 -11.43 -12.41
C LYS A 67 -6.64 -11.77 -10.95
N MET A 68 -5.65 -11.14 -10.36
CA MET A 68 -5.37 -11.30 -8.93
C MET A 68 -6.63 -11.00 -8.11
N LYS A 69 -7.07 -11.97 -7.33
CA LYS A 69 -8.36 -11.92 -6.59
C LYS A 69 -8.22 -11.30 -5.20
N LYS A 70 -6.99 -11.09 -4.68
CA LYS A 70 -6.76 -10.69 -3.28
C LYS A 70 -5.59 -9.69 -3.17
N SER A 71 -5.61 -8.86 -2.12
CA SER A 71 -4.44 -8.08 -1.70
C SER A 71 -3.33 -9.01 -1.20
N LEU A 72 -2.09 -8.65 -1.51
CA LEU A 72 -0.88 -9.33 -1.02
C LEU A 72 -0.23 -8.57 0.16
N TYR A 73 -0.79 -7.45 0.61
CA TYR A 73 -0.28 -6.74 1.77
C TYR A 73 -0.46 -7.57 3.03
N VAL A 74 0.64 -7.74 3.78
CA VAL A 74 0.65 -8.44 5.07
C VAL A 74 1.12 -7.46 6.14
N PRO A 75 0.26 -7.14 7.13
CA PRO A 75 0.65 -6.28 8.24
C PRO A 75 1.82 -6.87 9.03
N ARG A 76 2.80 -6.03 9.42
CA ARG A 76 3.86 -6.44 10.33
C ARG A 76 3.32 -6.60 11.75
N LYS A 77 3.97 -7.41 12.57
CA LYS A 77 3.69 -7.44 14.01
C LYS A 77 4.29 -6.20 14.66
N ILE A 78 3.47 -5.43 15.36
CA ILE A 78 3.89 -4.21 16.06
C ILE A 78 3.75 -4.36 17.59
N ASP A 79 4.48 -3.56 18.33
CA ASP A 79 4.45 -3.56 19.79
C ASP A 79 3.13 -2.97 20.30
N LYS A 80 2.26 -3.85 20.82
CA LYS A 80 0.92 -3.49 21.34
C LYS A 80 0.96 -2.69 22.64
N SER A 81 2.10 -2.58 23.30
CA SER A 81 2.26 -1.79 24.54
C SER A 81 2.39 -0.30 24.28
N LYS A 82 2.73 0.09 23.05
CA LYS A 82 2.82 1.48 22.61
C LYS A 82 1.44 2.07 22.28
N LYS A 83 1.36 3.41 22.26
CA LYS A 83 0.22 4.12 21.70
C LYS A 83 0.30 4.03 20.17
N LEU A 84 -0.69 3.39 19.55
CA LEU A 84 -0.71 3.14 18.11
C LEU A 84 -1.62 4.12 17.41
N ILE A 85 -1.15 4.77 16.35
CA ILE A 85 -1.96 5.65 15.50
C ILE A 85 -1.69 5.33 14.02
N ALA A 86 -2.76 5.33 13.21
CA ALA A 86 -2.61 5.16 11.78
C ALA A 86 -2.50 6.52 11.08
N PHE A 87 -1.35 6.79 10.44
CA PHE A 87 -1.23 7.87 9.48
C PHE A 87 -1.76 7.44 8.14
N THR A 88 -2.61 8.27 7.55
CA THR A 88 -3.21 7.97 6.25
C THR A 88 -3.12 9.17 5.32
N PHE A 89 -2.81 8.90 4.04
CA PHE A 89 -2.64 9.91 3.01
C PHE A 89 -3.55 9.62 1.84
N ASP A 90 -4.39 10.59 1.46
CA ASP A 90 -5.33 10.49 0.35
C ASP A 90 -4.81 11.21 -0.91
N ASP A 91 -5.41 10.89 -2.06
CA ASP A 91 -5.22 11.50 -3.37
C ASP A 91 -3.87 11.24 -4.05
N GLY A 92 -2.91 10.59 -3.38
CA GLY A 92 -1.62 10.26 -3.98
C GLY A 92 -1.68 9.17 -5.05
N PRO A 93 -0.52 8.73 -5.53
CA PRO A 93 0.80 9.28 -5.23
C PRO A 93 1.07 10.59 -5.97
N MET A 94 1.95 11.42 -5.40
CA MET A 94 2.49 12.62 -6.03
C MET A 94 4.01 12.56 -6.04
N LYS A 95 4.61 12.46 -7.23
CA LYS A 95 6.06 12.35 -7.40
C LYS A 95 6.79 13.53 -6.73
N GLY A 96 7.86 13.22 -6.01
CA GLY A 96 8.67 14.16 -5.24
C GLY A 96 8.13 14.46 -3.83
N ARG A 97 6.82 14.26 -3.57
CA ARG A 97 6.20 14.49 -2.26
C ARG A 97 5.97 13.17 -1.51
N THR A 98 5.29 12.21 -2.14
CA THR A 98 5.08 10.89 -1.56
C THR A 98 6.41 10.26 -1.14
N GLU A 99 7.48 10.36 -1.94
CA GLU A 99 8.80 9.82 -1.61
C GLU A 99 9.45 10.53 -0.40
N ARG A 100 9.17 11.84 -0.18
CA ARG A 100 9.63 12.52 1.02
C ARG A 100 8.93 12.02 2.27
N VAL A 101 7.62 11.79 2.19
CA VAL A 101 6.86 11.15 3.29
C VAL A 101 7.42 9.77 3.59
N LEU A 102 7.71 8.95 2.57
CA LEU A 102 8.33 7.63 2.77
C LEU A 102 9.67 7.72 3.51
N LYS A 103 10.55 8.64 3.11
CA LYS A 103 11.83 8.86 3.78
C LYS A 103 11.69 9.29 5.24
N ALA A 104 10.70 10.14 5.53
CA ALA A 104 10.42 10.57 6.90
C ALA A 104 9.89 9.40 7.77
N LEU A 105 9.03 8.56 7.23
CA LEU A 105 8.56 7.34 7.90
C LEU A 105 9.69 6.35 8.13
N GLU A 106 10.51 6.08 7.11
CA GLU A 106 11.65 5.16 7.17
C GLU A 106 12.65 5.57 8.24
N LYS A 107 12.98 6.86 8.34
CA LYS A 107 13.90 7.41 9.35
C LYS A 107 13.48 7.08 10.78
N GLU A 108 12.20 7.03 11.05
CA GLU A 108 11.64 6.75 12.37
C GLU A 108 11.24 5.27 12.55
N ASP A 109 11.42 4.42 11.54
CA ASP A 109 10.94 3.03 11.46
C ASP A 109 9.41 2.94 11.59
N PHE A 110 8.71 3.89 11.01
CA PHE A 110 7.27 4.00 11.00
C PHE A 110 6.69 3.60 9.64
N ARG A 111 5.38 3.31 9.60
CA ARG A 111 4.64 2.98 8.39
C ARG A 111 3.32 3.71 8.35
N ALA A 112 2.77 3.85 7.14
CA ALA A 112 1.52 4.56 6.92
C ALA A 112 0.68 3.87 5.83
N THR A 113 -0.58 4.26 5.71
CA THR A 113 -1.49 3.82 4.63
C THR A 113 -1.68 4.94 3.62
N PHE A 114 -1.51 4.62 2.34
CA PHE A 114 -1.69 5.54 1.22
C PHE A 114 -2.92 5.13 0.42
N PHE A 115 -3.99 5.92 0.54
CA PHE A 115 -5.22 5.75 -0.23
C PHE A 115 -5.07 6.43 -1.59
N MET A 116 -4.72 5.65 -2.60
CA MET A 116 -4.29 6.16 -3.90
C MET A 116 -5.43 6.26 -4.90
N LEU A 117 -5.45 7.34 -5.67
CA LEU A 117 -6.27 7.46 -6.87
C LEU A 117 -5.68 6.60 -7.99
N GLY A 118 -6.52 5.80 -8.64
CA GLY A 118 -6.05 4.92 -9.71
C GLY A 118 -5.41 5.67 -10.90
N GLN A 119 -5.89 6.87 -11.25
CA GLN A 119 -5.28 7.71 -12.27
C GLN A 119 -3.85 8.14 -11.89
N ASN A 120 -3.60 8.49 -10.62
CA ASN A 120 -2.28 8.89 -10.14
C ASN A 120 -1.35 7.67 -9.99
N ALA A 121 -1.88 6.52 -9.55
CA ALA A 121 -1.15 5.26 -9.55
C ALA A 121 -0.72 4.83 -10.96
N LYS A 122 -1.57 5.06 -11.98
CA LYS A 122 -1.22 4.83 -13.39
C LYS A 122 -0.15 5.82 -13.89
N LEU A 123 -0.16 7.05 -13.41
CA LEU A 123 0.78 8.10 -13.82
C LEU A 123 2.16 7.90 -13.18
N TYR A 124 2.20 7.46 -11.91
CA TYR A 124 3.42 7.29 -11.12
C TYR A 124 3.56 5.87 -10.56
N PRO A 125 3.60 4.82 -11.42
CA PRO A 125 3.66 3.43 -10.95
C PRO A 125 4.95 3.11 -10.18
N ASP A 126 6.04 3.80 -10.48
CA ASP A 126 7.31 3.72 -9.76
C ASP A 126 7.19 4.17 -8.30
N VAL A 127 6.39 5.20 -8.03
CA VAL A 127 6.14 5.67 -6.65
C VAL A 127 5.23 4.70 -5.90
N VAL A 128 4.19 4.14 -6.55
CA VAL A 128 3.34 3.08 -5.94
C VAL A 128 4.19 1.88 -5.55
N GLU A 129 5.08 1.42 -6.43
CA GLU A 129 5.99 0.31 -6.16
C GLU A 129 6.91 0.60 -4.96
N GLN A 130 7.44 1.83 -4.84
CA GLN A 130 8.26 2.25 -3.70
C GLN A 130 7.47 2.21 -2.40
N VAL A 131 6.23 2.76 -2.36
CA VAL A 131 5.34 2.69 -1.18
C VAL A 131 5.13 1.24 -0.74
N TYR A 132 4.83 0.36 -1.69
CA TYR A 132 4.59 -1.05 -1.41
C TYR A 132 5.84 -1.77 -0.90
N LYS A 133 6.99 -1.61 -1.59
CA LYS A 133 8.25 -2.27 -1.24
C LYS A 133 8.85 -1.81 0.10
N SER A 134 8.58 -0.57 0.51
CA SER A 134 8.97 -0.07 1.83
C SER A 134 8.05 -0.55 2.97
N GLY A 135 7.11 -1.47 2.66
CA GLY A 135 6.22 -2.08 3.64
C GLY A 135 5.08 -1.16 4.12
N ASN A 136 4.86 -0.04 3.44
CA ASN A 136 3.68 0.78 3.66
C ASN A 136 2.46 0.15 2.97
N GLU A 137 1.26 0.48 3.45
CA GLU A 137 0.02 -0.07 2.90
C GLU A 137 -0.48 0.77 1.73
N VAL A 138 -0.60 0.13 0.55
CA VAL A 138 -1.25 0.71 -0.62
C VAL A 138 -2.73 0.37 -0.57
N ALA A 139 -3.58 1.39 -0.49
CA ALA A 139 -5.02 1.29 -0.34
C ALA A 139 -5.77 2.01 -1.47
N GLY A 140 -7.08 1.77 -1.58
CA GLY A 140 -7.88 2.29 -2.68
C GLY A 140 -8.62 3.58 -2.37
N HIS A 141 -8.63 4.54 -3.34
CA HIS A 141 -9.37 5.81 -3.23
C HIS A 141 -10.19 6.15 -4.48
N SER A 142 -10.77 5.16 -5.18
CA SER A 142 -11.40 5.29 -6.49
C SER A 142 -10.43 5.54 -7.65
N TRP A 143 -10.97 5.68 -8.87
CA TRP A 143 -10.15 6.00 -10.04
C TRP A 143 -9.78 7.49 -10.12
N ASP A 144 -10.78 8.39 -10.04
CA ASP A 144 -10.64 9.84 -10.31
C ASP A 144 -11.43 10.72 -9.32
N HIS A 145 -11.66 10.22 -8.10
CA HIS A 145 -12.26 10.96 -6.97
C HIS A 145 -13.71 11.43 -7.15
N PRO A 146 -14.65 10.65 -7.72
CA PRO A 146 -16.05 11.08 -7.82
C PRO A 146 -16.80 10.86 -6.49
N LEU A 147 -17.91 11.58 -6.31
CA LEU A 147 -18.83 11.32 -5.20
C LEU A 147 -19.62 10.02 -5.48
N LEU A 148 -19.14 8.88 -4.96
CA LEU A 148 -19.67 7.53 -5.23
C LEU A 148 -21.16 7.39 -4.89
N THR A 149 -21.66 8.13 -3.89
CA THR A 149 -23.08 8.08 -3.47
C THR A 149 -24.04 8.59 -4.54
N LYS A 150 -23.55 9.25 -5.59
CA LYS A 150 -24.32 9.75 -6.74
C LYS A 150 -24.21 8.86 -7.99
N MET A 151 -23.45 7.76 -7.89
CA MET A 151 -23.15 6.87 -9.00
C MET A 151 -24.02 5.60 -8.98
N SER A 152 -24.24 5.02 -10.17
CA SER A 152 -24.85 3.71 -10.29
C SER A 152 -23.89 2.61 -9.78
N SER A 153 -24.42 1.43 -9.47
CA SER A 153 -23.63 0.27 -9.04
C SER A 153 -22.54 -0.09 -10.05
N GLU A 154 -22.85 -0.03 -11.34
CA GLU A 154 -21.90 -0.31 -12.42
C GLU A 154 -20.77 0.74 -12.46
N GLN A 155 -21.12 2.02 -12.30
CA GLN A 155 -20.13 3.09 -12.25
C GLN A 155 -19.21 2.96 -11.03
N ILE A 156 -19.75 2.65 -9.84
CA ILE A 156 -18.94 2.41 -8.62
C ILE A 156 -17.98 1.24 -8.84
N LYS A 157 -18.49 0.13 -9.40
CA LYS A 157 -17.65 -1.04 -9.70
C LYS A 157 -16.54 -0.70 -10.68
N ASN A 158 -16.82 0.07 -11.73
CA ASN A 158 -15.82 0.50 -12.71
C ASN A 158 -14.73 1.39 -12.07
N GLN A 159 -15.09 2.26 -11.11
CA GLN A 159 -14.15 3.06 -10.33
C GLN A 159 -13.17 2.15 -9.55
N GLN A 160 -13.70 1.15 -8.86
CA GLN A 160 -12.88 0.20 -8.10
C GLN A 160 -12.01 -0.68 -9.01
N ASP A 161 -12.58 -1.22 -10.09
CA ASP A 161 -11.88 -2.13 -10.99
C ASP A 161 -10.69 -1.42 -11.68
N LYS A 162 -10.92 -0.23 -12.24
CA LYS A 162 -9.85 0.55 -12.88
C LYS A 162 -8.73 0.93 -11.92
N MET A 163 -9.09 1.34 -10.71
CA MET A 163 -8.12 1.64 -9.66
C MET A 163 -7.28 0.40 -9.33
N ASN A 164 -7.93 -0.74 -9.04
CA ASN A 164 -7.23 -1.99 -8.73
C ASN A 164 -6.35 -2.46 -9.89
N ASP A 165 -6.79 -2.33 -11.14
CA ASP A 165 -5.97 -2.67 -12.32
C ASP A 165 -4.69 -1.82 -12.38
N ALA A 166 -4.76 -0.54 -12.00
CA ALA A 166 -3.59 0.34 -11.93
C ALA A 166 -2.64 -0.08 -10.78
N LEU A 167 -3.16 -0.37 -9.60
CA LEU A 167 -2.37 -0.83 -8.44
C LEU A 167 -1.67 -2.17 -8.73
N VAL A 168 -2.40 -3.15 -9.28
CA VAL A 168 -1.82 -4.45 -9.67
C VAL A 168 -0.71 -4.29 -10.70
N LYS A 169 -0.86 -3.39 -11.68
CA LYS A 169 0.20 -3.12 -12.66
C LYS A 169 1.44 -2.49 -12.03
N ALA A 170 1.26 -1.65 -11.02
CA ALA A 170 2.34 -0.93 -10.37
C ALA A 170 3.08 -1.78 -9.32
N CYS A 171 2.37 -2.47 -8.43
CA CYS A 171 2.97 -3.19 -7.30
C CYS A 171 2.57 -4.68 -7.18
N GLY A 172 1.75 -5.19 -8.09
CA GLY A 172 1.33 -6.59 -8.07
C GLY A 172 0.17 -6.89 -7.10
N SER A 173 -0.30 -5.93 -6.31
CA SER A 173 -1.33 -6.11 -5.28
C SER A 173 -2.57 -5.27 -5.54
N LYS A 174 -3.76 -5.80 -5.22
CA LYS A 174 -4.98 -5.01 -5.06
C LYS A 174 -5.02 -4.34 -3.70
N ALA A 175 -5.85 -3.31 -3.59
CA ALA A 175 -6.19 -2.71 -2.31
C ALA A 175 -6.95 -3.71 -1.40
N ALA A 176 -6.54 -3.81 -0.12
CA ALA A 176 -7.22 -4.60 0.91
C ALA A 176 -8.33 -3.80 1.59
N ILE A 177 -8.21 -2.49 1.60
CA ILE A 177 -9.12 -1.52 2.22
C ILE A 177 -9.35 -0.36 1.25
N PHE A 178 -10.46 0.35 1.43
CA PHE A 178 -10.87 1.42 0.52
C PHE A 178 -11.37 2.63 1.32
N ARG A 179 -10.97 3.83 0.95
CA ARG A 179 -11.55 5.06 1.47
C ARG A 179 -12.42 5.70 0.38
N PRO A 180 -13.73 5.87 0.63
CA PRO A 180 -14.58 6.55 -0.35
C PRO A 180 -14.24 8.04 -0.41
N PRO A 181 -14.16 8.65 -1.62
CA PRO A 181 -13.99 10.08 -1.78
C PRO A 181 -14.96 10.90 -0.91
N TYR A 182 -14.45 11.98 -0.31
CA TYR A 182 -15.20 12.84 0.62
C TYR A 182 -15.73 12.12 1.88
N GLY A 183 -15.28 10.89 2.18
CA GLY A 183 -15.89 10.03 3.20
C GLY A 183 -17.32 9.61 2.87
N GLY A 184 -17.76 9.81 1.63
CA GLY A 184 -19.15 9.62 1.20
C GLY A 184 -19.50 8.18 0.90
N TYR A 185 -20.38 7.58 1.70
CA TYR A 185 -20.88 6.22 1.48
C TYR A 185 -22.40 6.11 1.73
N ASN A 186 -23.00 5.10 1.18
CA ASN A 186 -24.38 4.64 1.39
C ASN A 186 -24.43 3.11 1.21
N ASP A 187 -25.59 2.51 1.35
CA ASP A 187 -25.75 1.04 1.24
C ASP A 187 -25.31 0.51 -0.12
N ASN A 188 -25.51 1.29 -1.20
CA ASN A 188 -25.05 0.88 -2.53
C ASN A 188 -23.51 0.84 -2.60
N VAL A 189 -22.82 1.84 -2.08
CA VAL A 189 -21.35 1.87 -2.01
C VAL A 189 -20.83 0.70 -1.18
N LYS A 190 -21.39 0.46 0.02
CA LYS A 190 -21.03 -0.66 0.90
C LYS A 190 -21.26 -2.03 0.24
N LYS A 191 -22.32 -2.16 -0.57
CA LYS A 191 -22.64 -3.39 -1.28
C LYS A 191 -21.67 -3.68 -2.42
N ILE A 192 -21.27 -2.63 -3.17
CA ILE A 192 -20.49 -2.80 -4.41
C ILE A 192 -19.00 -2.88 -4.13
N ILE A 193 -18.45 -1.99 -3.28
CA ILE A 193 -17.03 -2.05 -2.89
C ILE A 193 -16.78 -3.39 -2.16
N ASP A 194 -15.78 -4.13 -2.61
CA ASP A 194 -15.51 -5.50 -2.15
C ASP A 194 -14.59 -5.60 -0.93
N THR A 195 -14.22 -4.46 -0.36
CA THR A 195 -13.36 -4.33 0.83
C THR A 195 -14.06 -3.53 1.94
N PRO A 196 -13.53 -3.54 3.19
CA PRO A 196 -13.96 -2.62 4.23
C PRO A 196 -13.75 -1.16 3.79
N LEU A 197 -14.62 -0.27 4.28
CA LEU A 197 -14.50 1.17 4.09
C LEU A 197 -13.78 1.79 5.28
N ILE A 198 -12.74 2.57 5.05
CA ILE A 198 -11.96 3.25 6.08
C ILE A 198 -12.20 4.74 5.99
N LEU A 199 -12.69 5.33 7.06
CA LEU A 199 -12.78 6.76 7.26
C LEU A 199 -11.66 7.24 8.18
N TRP A 200 -11.93 8.23 9.00
CA TRP A 200 -11.01 8.84 9.97
C TRP A 200 -11.77 9.43 11.14
N ASN A 201 -11.12 9.60 12.25
CA ASN A 201 -11.64 10.36 13.39
C ASN A 201 -10.86 11.64 13.65
N ILE A 202 -9.67 11.81 13.06
CA ILE A 202 -8.94 13.07 13.05
C ILE A 202 -8.79 13.58 11.62
N ASP A 203 -9.50 14.65 11.29
CA ASP A 203 -9.26 15.45 10.09
C ASP A 203 -8.31 16.59 10.43
N THR A 204 -7.12 16.59 9.79
CA THR A 204 -6.12 17.65 9.99
C THR A 204 -6.49 18.94 9.30
N LEU A 205 -7.46 18.91 8.39
CA LEU A 205 -7.86 20.02 7.52
C LEU A 205 -6.69 20.58 6.68
N ASP A 206 -5.66 19.78 6.41
CA ASP A 206 -4.49 20.15 5.61
C ASP A 206 -4.88 20.58 4.19
N TRP A 207 -5.87 19.89 3.61
CA TRP A 207 -6.47 20.20 2.30
C TRP A 207 -7.08 21.61 2.23
N LYS A 208 -7.51 22.15 3.38
CA LYS A 208 -8.16 23.46 3.50
C LYS A 208 -7.18 24.54 3.95
N THR A 209 -6.41 24.27 5.00
CA THR A 209 -5.53 25.27 5.62
C THR A 209 -4.25 25.51 4.82
N ARG A 210 -3.74 24.48 4.14
CA ARG A 210 -2.45 24.51 3.44
C ARG A 210 -1.32 25.07 4.31
N SER A 211 -1.33 24.75 5.60
CA SER A 211 -0.42 25.24 6.61
C SER A 211 0.21 24.10 7.39
N ALA A 212 1.53 23.96 7.31
CA ALA A 212 2.27 22.96 8.09
C ALA A 212 2.04 23.12 9.60
N PRO A 213 2.16 24.32 10.20
CA PRO A 213 1.90 24.49 11.63
C PRO A 213 0.47 24.13 12.04
N ALA A 214 -0.54 24.39 11.20
CA ALA A 214 -1.92 24.02 11.51
C ALA A 214 -2.12 22.48 11.47
N THR A 215 -1.49 21.80 10.51
CA THR A 215 -1.50 20.34 10.38
C THR A 215 -0.78 19.70 11.57
N GLU A 216 0.42 20.18 11.94
CA GLU A 216 1.19 19.73 13.10
C GLU A 216 0.37 19.86 14.38
N LYS A 217 -0.23 21.04 14.61
CA LYS A 217 -1.09 21.28 15.78
C LYS A 217 -2.26 20.32 15.83
N ALA A 218 -2.93 20.08 14.69
CA ALA A 218 -4.07 19.16 14.64
C ALA A 218 -3.67 17.73 15.02
N ILE A 219 -2.48 17.27 14.62
CA ILE A 219 -1.95 15.96 14.96
C ILE A 219 -1.54 15.92 16.43
N LEU A 220 -0.65 16.82 16.86
CA LEU A 220 0.01 16.76 18.18
C LEU A 220 -0.93 17.03 19.35
N ASP A 221 -2.01 17.80 19.13
CA ASP A 221 -2.99 18.13 20.17
C ASP A 221 -4.11 17.07 20.31
N LYS A 222 -4.40 16.34 19.23
CA LYS A 222 -5.58 15.46 19.21
C LYS A 222 -5.26 13.98 19.20
N ALA A 223 -4.05 13.58 18.72
CA ALA A 223 -3.73 12.16 18.53
C ALA A 223 -3.86 11.36 19.83
N GLN A 224 -4.62 10.28 19.77
CA GLN A 224 -4.81 9.31 20.84
C GLN A 224 -4.57 7.90 20.30
N ASP A 225 -4.34 6.96 21.20
CA ASP A 225 -4.17 5.55 20.86
C ASP A 225 -5.43 5.01 20.16
N GLY A 226 -5.25 4.41 18.98
CA GLY A 226 -6.33 3.87 18.15
C GLY A 226 -6.88 4.78 17.06
N ASP A 227 -6.34 5.99 16.93
CA ASP A 227 -6.82 6.98 15.95
C ASP A 227 -6.37 6.68 14.51
N ILE A 228 -7.22 7.11 13.57
CA ILE A 228 -6.93 7.16 12.12
C ILE A 228 -6.92 8.62 11.70
N ILE A 229 -5.78 9.10 11.23
CA ILE A 229 -5.54 10.50 10.90
C ILE A 229 -5.57 10.71 9.38
N LEU A 230 -6.44 11.60 8.91
CA LEU A 230 -6.54 11.99 7.50
C LEU A 230 -5.55 13.12 7.19
N MET A 231 -4.78 12.90 6.14
CA MET A 231 -3.87 13.86 5.49
C MET A 231 -3.85 13.64 3.97
N HIS A 232 -3.14 14.52 3.24
CA HIS A 232 -2.98 14.42 1.79
C HIS A 232 -1.52 14.69 1.42
N ASP A 233 -0.78 13.67 0.99
CA ASP A 233 0.65 13.76 0.63
C ASP A 233 0.92 14.54 -0.67
N ILE A 234 -0.14 14.93 -1.36
CA ILE A 234 -0.09 15.79 -2.53
C ILE A 234 0.16 17.27 -2.20
N HIS A 235 0.22 17.65 -0.92
CA HIS A 235 0.39 19.04 -0.48
C HIS A 235 1.73 19.24 0.22
N GLU A 236 2.52 20.20 -0.27
CA GLU A 236 3.85 20.51 0.30
C GLU A 236 3.81 20.84 1.81
N PRO A 237 2.86 21.65 2.33
CA PRO A 237 2.76 21.89 3.76
C PRO A 237 2.49 20.64 4.60
N THR A 238 1.74 19.68 4.06
CA THR A 238 1.49 18.40 4.74
C THR A 238 2.76 17.58 4.86
N VAL A 239 3.56 17.50 3.78
CA VAL A 239 4.86 16.80 3.80
C VAL A 239 5.77 17.40 4.87
N GLN A 240 5.89 18.75 4.93
CA GLN A 240 6.67 19.45 5.96
C GLN A 240 6.19 19.14 7.38
N ALA A 241 4.85 19.15 7.59
CA ALA A 241 4.27 18.81 8.88
C ALA A 241 4.62 17.36 9.30
N VAL A 242 4.51 16.41 8.37
CA VAL A 242 4.84 14.99 8.63
C VAL A 242 6.32 14.83 8.98
N GLU A 243 7.23 15.45 8.22
CA GLU A 243 8.68 15.43 8.51
C GLU A 243 8.99 15.93 9.93
N HIS A 244 8.21 16.89 10.44
CA HIS A 244 8.41 17.51 11.76
C HIS A 244 7.74 16.71 12.89
N VAL A 245 6.52 16.20 12.70
CA VAL A 245 5.77 15.55 13.80
C VAL A 245 6.21 14.12 14.11
N LEU A 246 6.75 13.37 13.14
CA LEU A 246 7.11 11.96 13.34
C LEU A 246 8.13 11.76 14.48
N PRO A 247 9.27 12.49 14.56
CA PRO A 247 10.18 12.34 15.68
C PRO A 247 9.55 12.76 17.02
N ILE A 248 8.69 13.79 17.04
CA ILE A 248 8.00 14.22 18.25
C ILE A 248 7.03 13.14 18.76
N LEU A 249 6.29 12.50 17.85
CA LEU A 249 5.39 11.40 18.19
C LEU A 249 6.15 10.21 18.77
N LYS A 250 7.30 9.88 18.19
CA LYS A 250 8.19 8.82 18.70
C LYS A 250 8.66 9.12 20.11
N GLU A 251 9.10 10.34 20.39
CA GLU A 251 9.50 10.79 21.73
C GLU A 251 8.32 10.74 22.74
N ARG A 252 7.08 10.98 22.28
CA ARG A 252 5.86 10.84 23.08
C ARG A 252 5.39 9.40 23.28
N GLY A 253 6.14 8.41 22.77
CA GLY A 253 5.86 6.98 22.89
C GLY A 253 4.78 6.46 21.95
N TYR A 254 4.51 7.18 20.85
CA TYR A 254 3.64 6.67 19.79
C TYR A 254 4.40 5.77 18.82
N GLU A 255 3.68 4.82 18.26
CA GLU A 255 4.04 4.05 17.06
C GLU A 255 3.09 4.45 15.95
N VAL A 256 3.63 5.02 14.87
CA VAL A 256 2.87 5.31 13.66
C VAL A 256 2.87 4.06 12.77
N CYS A 257 1.69 3.59 12.42
CA CYS A 257 1.50 2.33 11.71
C CYS A 257 0.48 2.46 10.57
N THR A 258 0.29 1.39 9.80
CA THR A 258 -0.77 1.31 8.80
C THR A 258 -2.13 1.06 9.45
N VAL A 259 -3.22 1.29 8.71
CA VAL A 259 -4.57 0.97 9.19
C VAL A 259 -4.70 -0.51 9.49
N SER A 260 -4.21 -1.38 8.60
CA SER A 260 -4.29 -2.83 8.82
C SER A 260 -3.47 -3.29 10.02
N GLU A 261 -2.29 -2.73 10.26
CA GLU A 261 -1.48 -2.98 11.47
C GLU A 261 -2.20 -2.51 12.74
N LEU A 262 -2.78 -1.31 12.72
CA LEU A 262 -3.55 -0.77 13.84
C LEU A 262 -4.71 -1.69 14.21
N LEU A 263 -5.53 -2.07 13.23
CA LEU A 263 -6.70 -2.92 13.45
C LEU A 263 -6.32 -4.30 13.97
N GLU A 264 -5.29 -4.94 13.39
CA GLU A 264 -4.78 -6.23 13.85
C GLU A 264 -4.24 -6.14 15.29
N ALA A 265 -3.45 -5.12 15.61
CA ALA A 265 -2.90 -4.93 16.94
C ALA A 265 -3.97 -4.71 18.01
N LYS A 266 -5.06 -4.03 17.67
CA LYS A 266 -6.22 -3.78 18.56
C LYS A 266 -7.23 -4.95 18.54
N GLY A 267 -6.96 -6.05 17.82
CA GLY A 267 -7.84 -7.22 17.75
C GLY A 267 -9.12 -6.98 16.96
N VAL A 268 -9.15 -5.96 16.12
CA VAL A 268 -10.30 -5.56 15.31
C VAL A 268 -10.31 -6.32 14.00
N GLN A 269 -11.32 -7.14 13.78
CA GLN A 269 -11.56 -7.82 12.51
C GLN A 269 -12.59 -7.06 11.68
N VAL A 270 -12.28 -6.83 10.43
CA VAL A 270 -13.15 -6.10 9.50
C VAL A 270 -13.41 -6.90 8.24
N LYS A 271 -14.59 -6.70 7.67
CA LYS A 271 -15.05 -7.37 6.45
C LYS A 271 -15.73 -6.39 5.51
N LYS A 272 -15.99 -6.82 4.29
CA LYS A 272 -16.81 -6.07 3.33
C LYS A 272 -18.10 -5.57 3.99
N GLY A 273 -18.40 -4.30 3.78
CA GLY A 273 -19.59 -3.62 4.30
C GLY A 273 -19.38 -2.90 5.63
N ASP A 274 -18.31 -3.22 6.37
CA ASP A 274 -17.96 -2.49 7.58
C ASP A 274 -17.40 -1.10 7.24
N VAL A 275 -17.65 -0.14 8.11
CA VAL A 275 -17.13 1.23 8.01
C VAL A 275 -16.33 1.54 9.28
N VAL A 276 -15.03 1.67 9.14
CA VAL A 276 -14.09 1.93 10.23
C VAL A 276 -13.81 3.42 10.30
N ILE A 277 -13.93 4.01 11.49
CA ILE A 277 -13.63 5.42 11.76
C ILE A 277 -12.36 5.55 12.61
N SER A 278 -12.18 4.63 13.55
CA SER A 278 -10.98 4.44 14.37
C SER A 278 -10.92 2.99 14.81
N ALA A 279 -9.85 2.57 15.49
CA ALA A 279 -9.79 1.22 16.05
C ALA A 279 -10.85 0.97 17.16
N HIS A 280 -11.53 2.02 17.64
CA HIS A 280 -12.57 1.94 18.67
C HIS A 280 -13.99 2.17 18.11
N GLN A 281 -14.11 2.54 16.82
CA GLN A 281 -15.41 2.90 16.23
C GLN A 281 -15.58 2.28 14.84
N ILE A 282 -16.44 1.25 14.78
CA ILE A 282 -16.85 0.54 13.56
C ILE A 282 -18.37 0.63 13.43
N ARG A 283 -18.87 0.86 12.20
CA ARG A 283 -20.30 0.96 11.87
C ARG A 283 -20.72 -0.07 10.82
#